data_dd4b515b62eb46ac47913b8a50a164f4
#
_entry.id   dd4b515b62eb46ac47913b8a50a164f4
#
_cell.length_a   1.000
_cell.length_b   1.000
_cell.length_c   1.000
_cell.angle_alpha   90.00
_cell.angle_beta   90.00
_cell.angle_gamma   90.00
#
_symmetry.space_group_name_H-M   'P 1'
#
loop_
_entity.id
_entity.type
_entity.pdbx_description
1 polymer ?
#
loop_
_entity_poly.entity_id
_entity_poly.type
_entity_poly.pdbx_seq_one_letter_code
_entity_poly.pdbx_strand_id
1 'polypeptide(L)'
;TGMAKVGQYIVTYSNGDDQVYSDSNQANSLRIGFELLKQFENWENYDKAMEAYRYIDEIIEEGKKNVLADAKAWAEKYKDEPVFYVLASGPNYGVAYSMCCCHFMEMQWKHAVCLHTGEYFHGPFETTDKKLPMILLMSEGRTRALDERCLKFLRTYAENYIVIDFEKLNGGKIDKSVVEFFNPVVMIPIERYYVSQMAEVRGHSMDERRYMWKVEY
;
A
#
# COMPACT_ATOMS: atom_id res chain seq x y z
N THR A 1 -18.33 15.14 -9.34
CA THR A 1 -18.57 13.76 -9.78
C THR A 1 -20.06 13.49 -9.95
N GLY A 2 -20.45 12.48 -10.76
CA GLY A 2 -21.85 12.04 -10.92
C GLY A 2 -22.47 11.62 -9.59
N MET A 3 -21.70 10.96 -8.73
CA MET A 3 -22.13 10.53 -7.38
C MET A 3 -22.54 11.71 -6.49
N ALA A 4 -21.83 12.84 -6.54
CA ALA A 4 -22.16 14.02 -5.75
C ALA A 4 -23.49 14.68 -6.16
N LYS A 5 -24.03 14.38 -7.34
CA LYS A 5 -25.32 14.90 -7.81
C LYS A 5 -26.52 14.11 -7.28
N VAL A 6 -26.31 12.87 -6.85
CA VAL A 6 -27.38 11.96 -6.44
C VAL A 6 -27.23 11.48 -4.99
N GLY A 7 -26.08 11.73 -4.36
CA GLY A 7 -25.82 11.35 -2.97
C GLY A 7 -26.64 12.19 -1.99
N GLN A 8 -27.31 11.55 -1.05
CA GLN A 8 -28.02 12.23 0.05
C GLN A 8 -27.02 12.79 1.08
N TYR A 9 -25.94 12.05 1.34
CA TYR A 9 -24.83 12.46 2.19
C TYR A 9 -23.54 12.41 1.37
N ILE A 10 -22.75 13.47 1.45
CA ILE A 10 -21.55 13.63 0.66
C ILE A 10 -20.38 13.87 1.60
N VAL A 11 -19.38 12.99 1.53
CA VAL A 11 -18.08 13.16 2.17
C VAL A 11 -17.09 13.49 1.07
N THR A 12 -16.48 14.66 1.15
CA THR A 12 -15.37 15.06 0.28
C THR A 12 -14.05 14.55 0.86
N TYR A 13 -13.04 14.45 0.03
CA TYR A 13 -11.69 14.02 0.46
C TYR A 13 -10.62 14.81 -0.30
N SER A 14 -9.45 14.92 0.30
CA SER A 14 -8.29 15.52 -0.32
C SER A 14 -7.68 14.59 -1.37
N ASN A 15 -7.33 15.14 -2.53
CA ASN A 15 -6.73 14.41 -3.64
C ASN A 15 -5.89 15.37 -4.49
N GLY A 16 -4.89 14.84 -5.22
CA GLY A 16 -4.01 15.61 -6.10
C GLY A 16 -2.63 15.84 -5.51
N ASP A 17 -1.91 16.81 -6.06
CA ASP A 17 -0.49 17.04 -5.72
C ASP A 17 -0.29 17.55 -4.29
N ASP A 18 -1.24 18.37 -3.80
CA ASP A 18 -1.24 18.91 -2.43
C ASP A 18 -2.13 18.08 -1.49
N GLN A 19 -2.14 16.75 -1.67
CA GLN A 19 -2.99 15.86 -0.90
C GLN A 19 -2.66 15.88 0.59
N VAL A 20 -3.72 16.07 1.42
CA VAL A 20 -3.69 15.82 2.87
C VAL A 20 -4.09 14.36 3.09
N TYR A 21 -3.15 13.51 3.49
CA TYR A 21 -3.37 12.05 3.58
C TYR A 21 -4.33 11.67 4.70
N SER A 22 -4.32 12.40 5.80
CA SER A 22 -5.28 12.23 6.90
C SER A 22 -6.73 12.58 6.51
N ASP A 23 -6.92 13.22 5.34
CA ASP A 23 -8.22 13.50 4.72
C ASP A 23 -8.39 12.78 3.36
N SER A 24 -7.61 11.74 3.10
CA SER A 24 -7.74 10.91 1.90
C SER A 24 -9.03 10.09 1.89
N ASN A 25 -9.38 9.55 0.72
CA ASN A 25 -10.51 8.61 0.61
C ASN A 25 -10.38 7.43 1.58
N GLN A 26 -9.20 6.83 1.68
CA GLN A 26 -8.91 5.70 2.58
C GLN A 26 -9.06 6.12 4.05
N ALA A 27 -8.50 7.27 4.42
CA ALA A 27 -8.59 7.80 5.77
C ALA A 27 -10.04 8.11 6.17
N ASN A 28 -10.82 8.73 5.29
CA ASN A 28 -12.22 9.04 5.55
C ASN A 28 -13.10 7.79 5.60
N SER A 29 -12.84 6.79 4.75
CA SER A 29 -13.55 5.50 4.82
C SER A 29 -13.31 4.80 6.16
N LEU A 30 -12.05 4.79 6.63
CA LEU A 30 -11.68 4.24 7.93
C LEU A 30 -12.32 5.02 9.09
N ARG A 31 -12.35 6.36 9.00
CA ARG A 31 -12.99 7.22 10.01
C ARG A 31 -14.50 6.92 10.14
N ILE A 32 -15.20 6.74 9.02
CA ILE A 32 -16.61 6.34 9.03
C ILE A 32 -16.78 5.00 9.76
N GLY A 33 -15.89 4.03 9.52
CA GLY A 33 -15.91 2.76 10.25
C GLY A 33 -15.76 2.94 11.76
N PHE A 34 -14.82 3.78 12.21
CA PHE A 34 -14.64 4.07 13.64
C PHE A 34 -15.83 4.80 14.26
N GLU A 35 -16.46 5.72 13.52
CA GLU A 35 -17.68 6.39 13.96
C GLU A 35 -18.83 5.39 14.17
N LEU A 36 -19.00 4.42 13.27
CA LEU A 36 -19.98 3.36 13.42
C LEU A 36 -19.69 2.50 14.65
N LEU A 37 -18.45 2.07 14.86
CA LEU A 37 -18.05 1.32 16.06
C LEU A 37 -18.31 2.12 17.35
N LYS A 38 -18.03 3.42 17.33
CA LYS A 38 -18.33 4.30 18.48
C LYS A 38 -19.82 4.37 18.78
N GLN A 39 -20.65 4.56 17.75
CA GLN A 39 -22.09 4.75 17.91
C GLN A 39 -22.81 3.46 18.30
N PHE A 40 -22.44 2.31 17.71
CA PHE A 40 -23.16 1.05 17.91
C PHE A 40 -22.59 0.18 19.03
N GLU A 41 -21.28 0.25 19.28
CA GLU A 41 -20.61 -0.63 20.24
C GLU A 41 -19.89 0.12 21.37
N ASN A 42 -19.93 1.46 21.36
CA ASN A 42 -19.19 2.30 22.29
C ASN A 42 -17.71 1.88 22.40
N TRP A 43 -17.08 1.59 21.23
CA TRP A 43 -15.75 1.03 21.12
C TRP A 43 -14.71 1.83 21.92
N GLU A 44 -14.03 1.17 22.84
CA GLU A 44 -13.13 1.78 23.85
C GLU A 44 -11.90 2.48 23.26
N ASN A 45 -11.42 2.03 22.07
CA ASN A 45 -10.22 2.59 21.45
C ASN A 45 -10.51 3.74 20.47
N TYR A 46 -11.75 4.25 20.42
CA TYR A 46 -12.13 5.31 19.49
C TYR A 46 -11.23 6.56 19.61
N ASP A 47 -10.97 7.05 20.82
CA ASP A 47 -10.18 8.27 21.02
C ASP A 47 -8.74 8.08 20.54
N LYS A 48 -8.15 6.90 20.74
CA LYS A 48 -6.83 6.55 20.23
C LYS A 48 -6.80 6.47 18.70
N ALA A 49 -7.88 5.95 18.11
CA ALA A 49 -8.03 5.95 16.66
C ALA A 49 -8.11 7.37 16.09
N MET A 50 -8.86 8.25 16.73
CA MET A 50 -8.94 9.67 16.33
C MET A 50 -7.62 10.41 16.52
N GLU A 51 -6.87 10.11 17.57
CA GLU A 51 -5.55 10.66 17.79
C GLU A 51 -4.56 10.25 16.68
N ALA A 52 -4.62 9.00 16.21
CA ALA A 52 -3.74 8.48 15.17
C ALA A 52 -3.77 9.29 13.87
N TYR A 53 -4.91 9.92 13.54
CA TYR A 53 -5.03 10.78 12.35
C TYR A 53 -4.06 11.96 12.35
N ARG A 54 -3.63 12.43 13.52
CA ARG A 54 -2.68 13.54 13.66
C ARG A 54 -1.28 13.23 13.16
N TYR A 55 -0.94 11.93 13.06
CA TYR A 55 0.40 11.47 12.69
C TYR A 55 0.48 10.99 11.24
N ILE A 56 -0.65 10.77 10.54
CA ILE A 56 -0.69 10.16 9.20
C ILE A 56 0.17 10.94 8.21
N ASP A 57 -0.05 12.24 8.09
CA ASP A 57 0.65 13.08 7.12
C ASP A 57 2.16 13.11 7.40
N GLU A 58 2.55 13.27 8.67
CA GLU A 58 3.95 13.25 9.09
C GLU A 58 4.61 11.91 8.76
N ILE A 59 3.96 10.77 9.10
CA ILE A 59 4.50 9.43 8.84
C ILE A 59 4.71 9.22 7.34
N ILE A 60 3.77 9.64 6.50
CA ILE A 60 3.86 9.47 5.05
C ILE A 60 4.95 10.36 4.46
N GLU A 61 5.00 11.64 4.84
CA GLU A 61 6.01 12.57 4.31
C GLU A 61 7.43 12.22 4.74
N GLU A 62 7.62 11.83 6.01
CA GLU A 62 8.91 11.31 6.47
C GLU A 62 9.25 9.98 5.80
N GLY A 63 8.25 9.09 5.68
CA GLY A 63 8.40 7.81 4.99
C GLY A 63 8.88 7.98 3.56
N LYS A 64 8.28 8.85 2.77
CA LYS A 64 8.72 9.15 1.40
C LYS A 64 10.14 9.68 1.34
N LYS A 65 10.51 10.60 2.23
CA LYS A 65 11.89 11.12 2.30
C LYS A 65 12.89 10.01 2.60
N ASN A 66 12.56 9.15 3.54
CA ASN A 66 13.45 8.06 3.97
C ASN A 66 13.64 6.98 2.90
N VAL A 67 12.60 6.69 2.10
CA VAL A 67 12.67 5.66 1.05
C VAL A 67 13.10 6.19 -0.32
N LEU A 68 13.29 7.49 -0.50
CA LEU A 68 13.56 8.09 -1.81
C LEU A 68 14.76 7.46 -2.53
N ALA A 69 15.89 7.31 -1.84
CA ALA A 69 17.09 6.75 -2.44
C ALA A 69 16.88 5.29 -2.84
N ASP A 70 16.24 4.51 -1.97
CA ASP A 70 15.93 3.10 -2.21
C ASP A 70 14.90 2.95 -3.35
N ALA A 71 13.88 3.80 -3.39
CA ALA A 71 12.87 3.79 -4.43
C ALA A 71 13.45 4.10 -5.81
N LYS A 72 14.36 5.08 -5.90
CA LYS A 72 15.07 5.39 -7.16
C LYS A 72 15.99 4.26 -7.60
N ALA A 73 16.78 3.71 -6.70
CA ALA A 73 17.65 2.58 -7.01
C ALA A 73 16.86 1.34 -7.44
N TRP A 74 15.74 1.07 -6.77
CA TRP A 74 14.81 0.02 -7.13
C TRP A 74 14.22 0.24 -8.53
N ALA A 75 13.74 1.45 -8.81
CA ALA A 75 13.15 1.81 -10.09
C ALA A 75 14.16 1.59 -11.24
N GLU A 76 15.39 2.08 -11.11
CA GLU A 76 16.45 1.88 -12.10
C GLU A 76 16.77 0.40 -12.32
N LYS A 77 16.86 -0.37 -11.24
CA LYS A 77 17.18 -1.80 -11.31
C LYS A 77 16.13 -2.62 -12.03
N TYR A 78 14.83 -2.28 -11.81
CA TYR A 78 13.71 -3.14 -12.23
C TYR A 78 12.82 -2.54 -13.31
N LYS A 79 13.17 -1.38 -13.88
CA LYS A 79 12.34 -0.70 -14.92
C LYS A 79 11.98 -1.56 -16.11
N ASP A 80 12.82 -2.50 -16.49
CA ASP A 80 12.64 -3.37 -17.66
C ASP A 80 12.03 -4.73 -17.31
N GLU A 81 11.91 -5.07 -16.03
CA GLU A 81 11.34 -6.34 -15.60
C GLU A 81 9.87 -6.46 -16.00
N PRO A 82 9.46 -7.58 -16.61
CA PRO A 82 8.11 -7.76 -17.13
C PRO A 82 7.10 -8.15 -16.08
N VAL A 83 7.54 -8.75 -14.95
CA VAL A 83 6.64 -9.30 -13.93
C VAL A 83 7.16 -9.02 -12.53
N PHE A 84 6.25 -8.76 -11.60
CA PHE A 84 6.52 -8.53 -10.19
C PHE A 84 5.63 -9.42 -9.32
N TYR A 85 6.17 -9.91 -8.21
CA TYR A 85 5.38 -10.51 -7.15
C TYR A 85 5.27 -9.55 -5.97
N VAL A 86 4.03 -9.30 -5.52
CA VAL A 86 3.76 -8.45 -4.35
C VAL A 86 3.11 -9.30 -3.27
N LEU A 87 3.78 -9.38 -2.13
CA LEU A 87 3.40 -10.22 -1.00
C LEU A 87 2.97 -9.35 0.18
N ALA A 88 1.87 -9.71 0.82
CA ALA A 88 1.39 -9.04 2.00
C ALA A 88 0.43 -9.93 2.80
N SER A 89 0.08 -9.53 4.01
CA SER A 89 -0.97 -10.15 4.81
C SER A 89 -1.91 -9.12 5.43
N GLY A 90 -3.02 -9.59 5.99
CA GLY A 90 -3.98 -8.78 6.71
C GLY A 90 -4.40 -7.53 5.94
N PRO A 91 -4.42 -6.35 6.59
CA PRO A 91 -4.85 -5.10 5.95
C PRO A 91 -3.99 -4.73 4.73
N ASN A 92 -2.70 -5.08 4.73
CA ASN A 92 -1.80 -4.79 3.62
C ASN A 92 -2.03 -5.69 2.40
N TYR A 93 -2.81 -6.75 2.49
CA TYR A 93 -3.16 -7.54 1.30
C TYR A 93 -3.98 -6.72 0.30
N GLY A 94 -4.90 -5.87 0.78
CA GLY A 94 -5.62 -4.92 -0.07
C GLY A 94 -4.68 -3.89 -0.73
N VAL A 95 -3.63 -3.48 -0.03
CA VAL A 95 -2.59 -2.60 -0.58
C VAL A 95 -1.81 -3.30 -1.69
N ALA A 96 -1.37 -4.54 -1.47
CA ALA A 96 -0.69 -5.35 -2.48
C ALA A 96 -1.56 -5.57 -3.72
N TYR A 97 -2.86 -5.82 -3.52
CA TYR A 97 -3.82 -5.93 -4.62
C TYR A 97 -3.90 -4.62 -5.44
N SER A 98 -4.03 -3.47 -4.77
CA SER A 98 -4.04 -2.15 -5.41
C SER A 98 -2.73 -1.88 -6.17
N MET A 99 -1.58 -2.17 -5.57
CA MET A 99 -0.28 -2.04 -6.21
C MET A 99 -0.19 -2.87 -7.49
N CYS A 100 -0.65 -4.13 -7.47
CA CYS A 100 -0.66 -4.99 -8.63
C CYS A 100 -1.62 -4.51 -9.72
N CYS A 101 -2.90 -4.36 -9.38
CA CYS A 101 -3.95 -4.07 -10.37
C CYS A 101 -3.88 -2.64 -10.88
N CYS A 102 -3.74 -1.66 -9.98
CA CYS A 102 -3.81 -0.26 -10.35
C CYS A 102 -2.42 0.29 -10.74
N HIS A 103 -1.43 0.17 -9.86
CA HIS A 103 -0.17 0.85 -10.11
C HIS A 103 0.71 0.12 -11.13
N PHE A 104 0.85 -1.21 -11.06
CA PHE A 104 1.63 -1.94 -12.05
C PHE A 104 0.85 -2.19 -13.35
N MET A 105 -0.30 -2.88 -13.30
CA MET A 105 -0.98 -3.30 -14.54
C MET A 105 -1.66 -2.14 -15.24
N GLU A 106 -2.45 -1.34 -14.55
CA GLU A 106 -3.19 -0.23 -15.15
C GLU A 106 -2.28 0.92 -15.57
N MET A 107 -1.41 1.39 -14.63
CA MET A 107 -0.65 2.62 -14.80
C MET A 107 0.71 2.38 -15.45
N GLN A 108 1.36 1.24 -15.22
CA GLN A 108 2.70 0.96 -15.74
C GLN A 108 2.76 -0.14 -16.79
N TRP A 109 1.66 -0.82 -17.06
CA TRP A 109 1.52 -1.92 -18.04
C TRP A 109 2.52 -3.04 -17.79
N LYS A 110 2.82 -3.30 -16.52
CA LYS A 110 3.65 -4.39 -16.02
C LYS A 110 2.77 -5.48 -15.45
N HIS A 111 3.11 -6.73 -15.70
CA HIS A 111 2.41 -7.82 -15.02
C HIS A 111 2.76 -7.84 -13.54
N ALA A 112 1.78 -8.12 -12.70
CA ALA A 112 2.02 -8.27 -11.27
C ALA A 112 1.11 -9.34 -10.67
N VAL A 113 1.66 -10.10 -9.73
CA VAL A 113 0.97 -11.18 -9.02
C VAL A 113 0.86 -10.79 -7.54
N CYS A 114 -0.38 -10.65 -7.07
CA CYS A 114 -0.67 -10.39 -5.66
C CYS A 114 -0.78 -11.70 -4.91
N LEU A 115 0.03 -11.89 -3.86
CA LEU A 115 0.08 -13.10 -3.05
C LEU A 115 -0.10 -12.80 -1.57
N HIS A 116 -0.97 -13.55 -0.90
CA HIS A 116 -1.09 -13.49 0.55
C HIS A 116 0.06 -14.27 1.20
N THR A 117 0.80 -13.67 2.14
CA THR A 117 1.99 -14.31 2.76
C THR A 117 1.65 -15.60 3.50
N GLY A 118 0.42 -15.74 4.01
CA GLY A 118 -0.08 -17.00 4.60
C GLY A 118 -0.30 -18.11 3.58
N GLU A 119 -0.66 -17.77 2.33
CA GLU A 119 -0.91 -18.72 1.25
C GLU A 119 0.33 -18.99 0.39
N TYR A 120 1.33 -18.14 0.46
CA TYR A 120 2.56 -18.21 -0.34
C TYR A 120 3.21 -19.60 -0.30
N PHE A 121 3.20 -20.25 0.86
CA PHE A 121 3.77 -21.58 1.06
C PHE A 121 2.89 -22.75 0.60
N HIS A 122 1.75 -22.49 -0.03
CA HIS A 122 0.86 -23.50 -0.59
C HIS A 122 1.02 -23.67 -2.11
N GLY A 123 2.20 -23.32 -2.65
CA GLY A 123 2.54 -23.51 -4.06
C GLY A 123 3.36 -22.34 -4.64
N PRO A 124 2.92 -21.06 -4.49
CA PRO A 124 3.62 -19.94 -5.10
C PRO A 124 5.12 -19.83 -4.77
N PHE A 125 5.54 -20.25 -3.58
CA PHE A 125 6.95 -20.21 -3.16
C PHE A 125 7.88 -21.06 -4.04
N GLU A 126 7.37 -22.08 -4.73
CA GLU A 126 8.14 -22.90 -5.69
C GLU A 126 8.61 -22.10 -6.92
N THR A 127 7.97 -20.97 -7.20
CA THR A 127 8.39 -20.09 -8.31
C THR A 127 9.48 -19.09 -7.89
N THR A 128 9.85 -19.08 -6.61
CA THR A 128 10.85 -18.14 -6.09
C THR A 128 12.24 -18.54 -6.55
N ASP A 129 12.91 -17.62 -7.18
CA ASP A 129 14.31 -17.75 -7.56
C ASP A 129 15.09 -16.45 -7.24
N LYS A 130 16.37 -16.44 -7.63
CA LYS A 130 17.24 -15.27 -7.43
C LYS A 130 16.96 -14.09 -8.36
N LYS A 131 16.15 -14.29 -9.42
CA LYS A 131 15.93 -13.29 -10.47
C LYS A 131 14.59 -12.60 -10.32
N LEU A 132 13.57 -13.29 -9.82
CA LEU A 132 12.21 -12.79 -9.73
C LEU A 132 12.13 -11.55 -8.83
N PRO A 133 11.69 -10.39 -9.33
CA PRO A 133 11.48 -9.21 -8.50
C PRO A 133 10.29 -9.39 -7.56
N MET A 134 10.55 -9.26 -6.27
CA MET A 134 9.54 -9.43 -5.23
C MET A 134 9.45 -8.20 -4.33
N ILE A 135 8.26 -7.87 -3.90
CA ILE A 135 7.97 -6.76 -2.97
C ILE A 135 7.20 -7.34 -1.80
N LEU A 136 7.73 -7.24 -0.60
CA LEU A 136 7.06 -7.64 0.63
C LEU A 136 6.57 -6.40 1.38
N LEU A 137 5.26 -6.27 1.52
CA LEU A 137 4.61 -5.22 2.31
C LEU A 137 4.32 -5.78 3.70
N MET A 138 5.18 -5.47 4.67
CA MET A 138 5.02 -5.98 6.02
C MET A 138 4.06 -5.13 6.83
N SER A 139 3.08 -5.79 7.45
CA SER A 139 2.09 -5.15 8.32
C SER A 139 2.63 -4.94 9.75
N GLU A 140 2.05 -3.99 10.46
CA GLU A 140 2.08 -3.95 11.92
C GLU A 140 0.71 -4.36 12.44
N GLY A 141 0.63 -5.43 13.24
CA GLY A 141 -0.61 -6.00 13.73
C GLY A 141 -0.60 -7.52 13.81
N ARG A 142 -1.78 -8.11 13.90
CA ARG A 142 -1.98 -9.55 14.19
C ARG A 142 -1.40 -10.49 13.14
N THR A 143 -1.29 -10.06 11.89
CA THR A 143 -0.81 -10.90 10.78
C THR A 143 0.69 -10.79 10.52
N ARG A 144 1.41 -9.92 11.23
CA ARG A 144 2.84 -9.68 11.04
C ARG A 144 3.69 -10.95 11.04
N ALA A 145 3.35 -11.93 11.88
CA ALA A 145 4.09 -13.19 11.94
C ALA A 145 4.10 -13.95 10.59
N LEU A 146 3.06 -13.80 9.75
CA LEU A 146 3.01 -14.39 8.41
C LEU A 146 4.02 -13.69 7.47
N ASP A 147 4.12 -12.38 7.57
CA ASP A 147 5.06 -11.58 6.78
C ASP A 147 6.52 -11.87 7.20
N GLU A 148 6.77 -12.01 8.50
CA GLU A 148 8.10 -12.38 9.02
C GLU A 148 8.54 -13.78 8.59
N ARG A 149 7.60 -14.76 8.56
CA ARG A 149 7.86 -16.09 8.00
C ARG A 149 8.26 -15.99 6.53
N CYS A 150 7.53 -15.19 5.76
CA CYS A 150 7.84 -14.95 4.35
C CYS A 150 9.21 -14.28 4.20
N LEU A 151 9.49 -13.21 4.94
CA LEU A 151 10.79 -12.53 4.91
C LEU A 151 11.96 -13.46 5.22
N LYS A 152 11.80 -14.35 6.22
CA LYS A 152 12.82 -15.36 6.55
C LYS A 152 13.13 -16.26 5.36
N PHE A 153 12.11 -16.67 4.61
CA PHE A 153 12.27 -17.49 3.41
C PHE A 153 12.97 -16.68 2.30
N LEU A 154 12.52 -15.45 2.01
CA LEU A 154 13.11 -14.60 0.99
C LEU A 154 14.60 -14.33 1.24
N ARG A 155 15.00 -14.09 2.48
CA ARG A 155 16.41 -13.90 2.87
C ARG A 155 17.31 -15.07 2.51
N THR A 156 16.75 -16.27 2.43
CA THR A 156 17.51 -17.50 2.13
C THR A 156 17.53 -17.83 0.65
N TYR A 157 16.43 -17.61 -0.06
CA TYR A 157 16.22 -18.15 -1.40
C TYR A 157 16.03 -17.10 -2.50
N ALA A 158 15.76 -15.84 -2.17
CA ALA A 158 15.62 -14.75 -3.12
C ALA A 158 16.79 -13.77 -3.03
N GLU A 159 17.12 -13.09 -4.13
CA GLU A 159 18.11 -11.99 -4.17
C GLU A 159 17.48 -10.66 -4.61
N ASN A 160 16.39 -10.73 -5.36
CA ASN A 160 15.71 -9.58 -5.96
C ASN A 160 14.42 -9.26 -5.20
N TYR A 161 14.53 -8.80 -3.97
CA TYR A 161 13.35 -8.35 -3.22
C TYR A 161 13.60 -7.05 -2.46
N ILE A 162 12.51 -6.33 -2.23
CA ILE A 162 12.47 -5.20 -1.30
C ILE A 162 11.43 -5.45 -0.22
N VAL A 163 11.59 -4.76 0.90
CA VAL A 163 10.67 -4.81 2.03
C VAL A 163 10.22 -3.39 2.36
N ILE A 164 8.92 -3.17 2.33
CA ILE A 164 8.29 -1.95 2.83
C ILE A 164 7.59 -2.32 4.14
N ASP A 165 8.12 -1.85 5.25
CA ASP A 165 7.71 -2.28 6.59
C ASP A 165 6.98 -1.16 7.31
N PHE A 166 5.68 -1.34 7.56
CA PHE A 166 4.85 -0.34 8.22
C PHE A 166 5.33 -0.02 9.64
N GLU A 167 5.79 -1.01 10.41
CA GLU A 167 6.30 -0.76 11.77
C GLU A 167 7.48 0.22 11.77
N LYS A 168 8.34 0.13 10.76
CA LYS A 168 9.46 1.08 10.60
C LYS A 168 9.00 2.47 10.19
N LEU A 169 7.99 2.56 9.32
CA LEU A 169 7.40 3.83 8.90
C LEU A 169 6.68 4.50 10.06
N ASN A 170 5.87 3.75 10.80
CA ASN A 170 5.13 4.23 11.95
C ASN A 170 6.04 4.71 13.09
N GLY A 171 7.15 4.00 13.34
CA GLY A 171 8.10 4.34 14.41
C GLY A 171 7.47 4.41 15.80
N GLY A 172 6.33 3.74 16.01
CA GLY A 172 5.60 3.73 17.29
C GLY A 172 4.74 4.96 17.56
N LYS A 173 4.48 5.82 16.57
CA LYS A 173 3.65 7.04 16.71
C LYS A 173 2.16 6.71 16.94
N ILE A 174 1.65 5.66 16.31
CA ILE A 174 0.26 5.21 16.44
C ILE A 174 0.16 4.15 17.55
N ASP A 175 -0.83 4.30 18.44
CA ASP A 175 -1.06 3.36 19.55
C ASP A 175 -1.30 1.93 19.03
N LYS A 176 -0.67 0.95 19.68
CA LYS A 176 -0.70 -0.47 19.29
C LYS A 176 -2.10 -1.08 19.22
N SER A 177 -3.06 -0.56 19.96
CA SER A 177 -4.44 -1.06 19.97
C SER A 177 -5.21 -0.71 18.70
N VAL A 178 -4.74 0.26 17.91
CA VAL A 178 -5.40 0.75 16.70
C VAL A 178 -4.51 0.73 15.46
N VAL A 179 -3.20 0.54 15.61
CA VAL A 179 -2.21 0.65 14.53
C VAL A 179 -2.51 -0.23 13.32
N GLU A 180 -3.04 -1.43 13.56
CA GLU A 180 -3.37 -2.38 12.50
C GLU A 180 -4.29 -1.78 11.42
N PHE A 181 -5.25 -0.95 11.83
CA PHE A 181 -6.22 -0.35 10.92
C PHE A 181 -5.61 0.71 10.01
N PHE A 182 -4.50 1.32 10.39
CA PHE A 182 -3.85 2.40 9.65
C PHE A 182 -2.84 1.92 8.61
N ASN A 183 -2.52 0.61 8.57
CA ASN A 183 -1.63 0.06 7.55
C ASN A 183 -1.99 0.52 6.12
N PRO A 184 -3.23 0.32 5.62
CA PRO A 184 -3.55 0.71 4.24
C PRO A 184 -3.46 2.21 3.99
N VAL A 185 -3.83 3.03 4.98
CA VAL A 185 -3.84 4.49 4.85
C VAL A 185 -2.43 5.03 4.59
N VAL A 186 -1.43 4.46 5.27
CA VAL A 186 -0.02 4.86 5.14
C VAL A 186 0.68 4.13 4.00
N MET A 187 0.42 2.84 3.84
CA MET A 187 1.18 2.01 2.89
C MET A 187 0.85 2.32 1.44
N ILE A 188 -0.39 2.68 1.10
CA ILE A 188 -0.78 3.03 -0.28
C ILE A 188 0.04 4.22 -0.82
N PRO A 189 0.17 5.37 -0.14
CA PRO A 189 1.02 6.46 -0.62
C PRO A 189 2.50 6.07 -0.75
N ILE A 190 3.02 5.22 0.13
CA ILE A 190 4.44 4.83 0.11
C ILE A 190 4.71 3.86 -1.06
N GLU A 191 3.90 2.80 -1.25
CA GLU A 191 4.12 1.88 -2.36
C GLU A 191 3.89 2.57 -3.72
N ARG A 192 2.88 3.45 -3.81
CA ARG A 192 2.66 4.29 -4.98
C ARG A 192 3.85 5.18 -5.28
N TYR A 193 4.55 5.67 -4.26
CA TYR A 193 5.77 6.45 -4.42
C TYR A 193 6.89 5.65 -5.09
N TYR A 194 7.09 4.38 -4.72
CA TYR A 194 8.01 3.48 -5.42
C TYR A 194 7.66 3.34 -6.91
N VAL A 195 6.38 3.10 -7.22
CA VAL A 195 5.96 2.95 -8.61
C VAL A 195 6.05 4.27 -9.38
N SER A 196 5.83 5.43 -8.74
CA SER A 196 6.03 6.73 -9.39
C SER A 196 7.48 6.99 -9.77
N GLN A 197 8.46 6.54 -8.96
CA GLN A 197 9.87 6.61 -9.33
C GLN A 197 10.17 5.70 -10.54
N MET A 198 9.52 4.55 -10.65
CA MET A 198 9.63 3.70 -11.84
C MET A 198 9.02 4.38 -13.08
N ALA A 199 7.87 5.03 -12.93
CA ALA A 199 7.23 5.80 -14.00
C ALA A 199 8.15 6.90 -14.53
N GLU A 200 8.81 7.64 -13.64
CA GLU A 200 9.76 8.70 -13.96
C GLU A 200 10.96 8.15 -14.77
N VAL A 201 11.60 7.10 -14.28
CA VAL A 201 12.75 6.47 -14.94
C VAL A 201 12.39 5.88 -16.31
N ARG A 202 11.18 5.34 -16.45
CA ARG A 202 10.69 4.77 -17.72
C ARG A 202 10.18 5.83 -18.70
N GLY A 203 9.96 7.07 -18.26
CA GLY A 203 9.25 8.06 -19.06
C GLY A 203 7.81 7.65 -19.40
N HIS A 204 7.17 6.86 -18.52
CA HIS A 204 5.81 6.36 -18.68
C HIS A 204 4.94 6.87 -17.54
N SER A 205 4.15 7.91 -17.82
CA SER A 205 3.34 8.59 -16.80
C SER A 205 2.38 7.65 -16.07
N MET A 206 2.19 7.91 -14.78
CA MET A 206 1.16 7.23 -13.96
C MET A 206 -0.27 7.50 -14.46
N ASP A 207 -0.49 8.52 -15.28
CA ASP A 207 -1.80 8.88 -15.84
C ASP A 207 -2.02 8.29 -17.24
N GLU A 208 -1.02 7.63 -17.81
CA GLU A 208 -1.16 7.06 -19.12
C GLU A 208 -2.07 5.82 -19.09
N ARG A 209 -3.03 5.77 -20.03
CA ARG A 209 -3.96 4.65 -20.20
C ARG A 209 -3.94 4.18 -21.63
N ARG A 210 -4.04 2.86 -21.85
CA ARG A 210 -4.15 2.27 -23.17
C ARG A 210 -5.60 2.22 -23.64
N TYR A 211 -6.50 1.79 -22.79
CA TYR A 211 -7.91 1.54 -23.12
C TYR A 211 -8.88 2.32 -22.22
N MET A 212 -8.61 2.40 -20.91
CA MET A 212 -9.48 3.01 -19.91
C MET A 212 -9.81 4.47 -20.34
N TRP A 213 -11.10 4.80 -20.39
CA TRP A 213 -11.65 6.08 -20.86
C TRP A 213 -11.36 6.44 -22.33
N LYS A 214 -10.76 5.54 -23.13
CA LYS A 214 -10.43 5.78 -24.54
C LYS A 214 -11.26 4.91 -25.48
N VAL A 215 -11.76 3.79 -25.02
CA VAL A 215 -12.60 2.87 -25.79
C VAL A 215 -13.83 2.47 -24.97
N GLU A 216 -14.86 1.99 -25.66
CA GLU A 216 -16.03 1.37 -25.01
C GLU A 216 -15.69 -0.07 -24.59
N TYR A 217 -16.10 -0.48 -23.38
CA TYR A 217 -15.89 -1.82 -22.82
C TYR A 217 -16.98 -2.22 -21.84
#